data_2e29200816690a16a03d1fd8f05314dd
#
_entry.id   2e29200816690a16a03d1fd8f05314dd
#
_cell.length_a   1.000
_cell.length_b   1.000
_cell.length_c   1.000
_cell.angle_alpha   90.00
_cell.angle_beta   90.00
_cell.angle_gamma   90.00
#
_symmetry.space_group_name_H-M   'P 1'
#
loop_
_entity.id
_entity.type
_entity.pdbx_description
1 polymer ?
#
loop_
_entity_poly.entity_id
_entity_poly.type
_entity_poly.pdbx_seq_one_letter_code
_entity_poly.pdbx_strand_id
1 'polypeptide(L)'
;MIIIISGLHGTGKSTIGKLLADYYKLEYYSTGQAFRDLAQKKNMSLEEFTLFVEEHPEIDYELDKLVLKYAKKGNIVIDSQLGAHLLKSSVNVKILLTCPLKTRIKRIVERDTSNFEEKLKETLLREKSELDRFKKLYNIDLRNEQIINELYDIIIDTESLSIQQVLKKIILELEKKF
;
A
#
# COMPACT_ATOMS: atom_id res chain seq x y z
N MET A 1 12.03 -12.11 8.99
CA MET A 1 12.18 -10.85 8.21
C MET A 1 10.83 -10.20 8.03
N ILE A 2 10.73 -8.87 8.19
CA ILE A 2 9.50 -8.10 7.99
C ILE A 2 9.81 -7.03 6.94
N ILE A 3 9.09 -7.04 5.82
CA ILE A 3 9.20 -6.06 4.73
C ILE A 3 7.88 -5.29 4.64
N ILE A 4 7.95 -3.97 4.65
CA ILE A 4 6.81 -3.12 4.34
C ILE A 4 6.93 -2.63 2.91
N ILE A 5 5.83 -2.73 2.17
CA ILE A 5 5.71 -2.13 0.85
C ILE A 5 4.54 -1.13 0.84
N SER A 6 4.85 0.12 0.53
CA SER A 6 3.91 1.24 0.53
C SER A 6 3.84 1.92 -0.84
N GLY A 7 2.87 2.78 -1.03
CA GLY A 7 2.64 3.56 -2.26
C GLY A 7 1.15 3.74 -2.53
N LEU A 8 0.78 4.66 -3.40
CA LEU A 8 -0.60 4.94 -3.76
C LEU A 8 -1.23 3.81 -4.62
N HIS A 9 -2.53 3.88 -4.86
CA HIS A 9 -3.23 2.88 -5.68
C HIS A 9 -2.64 2.80 -7.10
N GLY A 10 -2.45 1.58 -7.64
CA GLY A 10 -1.92 1.37 -9.00
C GLY A 10 -0.40 1.45 -9.14
N THR A 11 0.37 1.66 -8.07
CA THR A 11 1.86 1.67 -8.13
C THR A 11 2.48 0.28 -8.29
N GLY A 12 1.71 -0.80 -8.14
CA GLY A 12 2.21 -2.18 -8.26
C GLY A 12 2.53 -2.87 -6.94
N LYS A 13 2.23 -2.24 -5.78
CA LYS A 13 2.53 -2.81 -4.44
C LYS A 13 2.15 -4.27 -4.29
N SER A 14 0.90 -4.61 -4.58
CA SER A 14 0.39 -5.97 -4.33
C SER A 14 1.05 -7.01 -5.22
N THR A 15 1.38 -6.66 -6.46
CA THR A 15 2.11 -7.54 -7.36
C THR A 15 3.52 -7.77 -6.87
N ILE A 16 4.24 -6.71 -6.58
CA ILE A 16 5.63 -6.77 -6.10
C ILE A 16 5.68 -7.40 -4.70
N GLY A 17 4.75 -7.06 -3.81
CA GLY A 17 4.68 -7.63 -2.46
C GLY A 17 4.50 -9.15 -2.46
N LYS A 18 3.64 -9.68 -3.32
CA LYS A 18 3.46 -11.14 -3.49
C LYS A 18 4.74 -11.79 -4.03
N LEU A 19 5.35 -11.21 -5.06
CA LEU A 19 6.59 -11.74 -5.64
C LEU A 19 7.76 -11.71 -4.64
N LEU A 20 7.87 -10.69 -3.79
CA LEU A 20 8.86 -10.65 -2.71
C LEU A 20 8.56 -11.71 -1.64
N ALA A 21 7.30 -11.90 -1.28
CA ALA A 21 6.90 -12.94 -0.33
C ALA A 21 7.25 -14.33 -0.86
N ASP A 22 6.97 -14.61 -2.12
CA ASP A 22 7.31 -15.88 -2.77
C ASP A 22 8.83 -16.09 -2.85
N TYR A 23 9.59 -15.05 -3.23
CA TYR A 23 11.05 -15.11 -3.37
C TYR A 23 11.76 -15.40 -2.04
N TYR A 24 11.33 -14.71 -0.95
CA TYR A 24 11.92 -14.86 0.37
C TYR A 24 11.21 -15.90 1.25
N LYS A 25 10.18 -16.58 0.73
CA LYS A 25 9.34 -17.56 1.45
C LYS A 25 8.73 -16.97 2.72
N LEU A 26 8.15 -15.78 2.58
CA LEU A 26 7.47 -15.03 3.64
C LEU A 26 5.96 -15.12 3.49
N GLU A 27 5.22 -14.91 4.57
CA GLU A 27 3.78 -14.64 4.50
C GLU A 27 3.52 -13.32 3.77
N TYR A 28 2.30 -13.14 3.25
CA TYR A 28 1.86 -11.89 2.64
C TYR A 28 0.54 -11.42 3.26
N TYR A 29 0.49 -10.13 3.62
CA TYR A 29 -0.73 -9.46 4.07
C TYR A 29 -0.92 -8.14 3.34
N SER A 30 -2.18 -7.82 2.96
CA SER A 30 -2.52 -6.55 2.30
C SER A 30 -3.69 -5.87 2.98
N THR A 31 -3.45 -4.66 3.51
CA THR A 31 -4.50 -3.81 4.07
C THR A 31 -5.54 -3.43 3.00
N GLY A 32 -5.09 -3.16 1.77
CA GLY A 32 -5.99 -2.86 0.67
C GLY A 32 -6.91 -4.04 0.27
N GLN A 33 -6.44 -5.29 0.42
CA GLN A 33 -7.30 -6.46 0.23
C GLN A 33 -8.29 -6.59 1.38
N ALA A 34 -7.84 -6.45 2.63
CA ALA A 34 -8.73 -6.48 3.79
C ALA A 34 -9.84 -5.41 3.72
N PHE A 35 -9.51 -4.21 3.24
CA PHE A 35 -10.49 -3.15 2.98
C PHE A 35 -11.55 -3.57 1.95
N ARG A 36 -11.14 -4.17 0.82
CA ARG A 36 -12.06 -4.68 -0.20
C ARG A 36 -12.95 -5.81 0.34
N ASP A 37 -12.39 -6.70 1.12
CA ASP A 37 -13.13 -7.82 1.73
C ASP A 37 -14.20 -7.31 2.71
N LEU A 38 -13.91 -6.23 3.46
CA LEU A 38 -14.88 -5.58 4.33
C LEU A 38 -16.00 -4.90 3.54
N ALA A 39 -15.68 -4.20 2.44
CA ALA A 39 -16.67 -3.61 1.54
C ALA A 39 -17.63 -4.68 1.00
N GLN A 40 -17.07 -5.78 0.51
CA GLN A 40 -17.85 -6.90 0.00
C GLN A 40 -18.76 -7.53 1.06
N LYS A 41 -18.25 -7.74 2.28
CA LYS A 41 -19.04 -8.26 3.40
C LYS A 41 -20.21 -7.36 3.78
N LYS A 42 -20.08 -6.07 3.55
CA LYS A 42 -21.14 -5.08 3.77
C LYS A 42 -22.06 -4.87 2.55
N ASN A 43 -21.81 -5.60 1.44
CA ASN A 43 -22.49 -5.42 0.15
C ASN A 43 -22.41 -3.98 -0.38
N MET A 44 -21.28 -3.32 -0.16
CA MET A 44 -20.99 -1.96 -0.61
C MET A 44 -19.97 -1.98 -1.76
N SER A 45 -20.13 -1.06 -2.72
CA SER A 45 -19.07 -0.72 -3.67
C SER A 45 -17.88 -0.10 -2.91
N LEU A 46 -16.71 -0.04 -3.55
CA LEU A 46 -15.54 0.61 -2.92
C LEU A 46 -15.75 2.11 -2.68
N GLU A 47 -16.52 2.78 -3.54
CA GLU A 47 -16.87 4.19 -3.38
C GLU A 47 -17.77 4.39 -2.15
N GLU A 48 -18.87 3.62 -2.05
CA GLU A 48 -19.77 3.65 -0.90
C GLU A 48 -19.05 3.31 0.40
N PHE A 49 -18.22 2.28 0.39
CA PHE A 49 -17.46 1.88 1.58
C PHE A 49 -16.41 2.92 1.99
N THR A 50 -15.81 3.60 1.03
CA THR A 50 -14.87 4.70 1.30
C THR A 50 -15.56 5.83 2.07
N LEU A 51 -16.74 6.26 1.61
CA LEU A 51 -17.53 7.29 2.30
C LEU A 51 -18.04 6.80 3.68
N PHE A 52 -18.46 5.54 3.76
CA PHE A 52 -18.89 4.93 5.02
C PHE A 52 -17.77 4.96 6.08
N VAL A 53 -16.54 4.67 5.71
CA VAL A 53 -15.39 4.64 6.64
C VAL A 53 -15.02 6.04 7.15
N GLU A 54 -15.35 7.12 6.44
CA GLU A 54 -15.14 8.50 6.94
C GLU A 54 -15.89 8.78 8.26
N GLU A 55 -17.05 8.15 8.43
CA GLU A 55 -17.89 8.24 9.63
C GLU A 55 -17.61 7.11 10.64
N HIS A 56 -16.80 6.11 10.26
CA HIS A 56 -16.50 4.90 11.03
C HIS A 56 -15.00 4.69 11.23
N PRO A 57 -14.31 5.57 12.00
CA PRO A 57 -12.85 5.48 12.21
C PRO A 57 -12.39 4.19 12.89
N GLU A 58 -13.30 3.46 13.57
CA GLU A 58 -13.01 2.15 14.15
C GLU A 58 -12.55 1.14 13.13
N ILE A 59 -12.95 1.28 11.85
CA ILE A 59 -12.55 0.40 10.75
C ILE A 59 -11.06 0.59 10.42
N ASP A 60 -10.60 1.85 10.34
CA ASP A 60 -9.17 2.14 10.17
C ASP A 60 -8.36 1.56 11.34
N TYR A 61 -8.80 1.74 12.58
CA TYR A 61 -8.12 1.17 13.75
C TYR A 61 -8.09 -0.37 13.74
N GLU A 62 -9.14 -1.03 13.26
CA GLU A 62 -9.16 -2.50 13.13
C GLU A 62 -8.16 -2.97 12.07
N LEU A 63 -8.10 -2.32 10.91
CA LEU A 63 -7.14 -2.63 9.86
C LEU A 63 -5.70 -2.44 10.34
N ASP A 64 -5.44 -1.36 11.08
CA ASP A 64 -4.12 -1.06 11.62
C ASP A 64 -3.70 -2.05 12.72
N LYS A 65 -4.63 -2.48 13.56
CA LYS A 65 -4.40 -3.57 14.52
C LYS A 65 -3.99 -4.87 13.83
N LEU A 66 -4.57 -5.16 12.64
CA LEU A 66 -4.16 -6.33 11.86
C LEU A 66 -2.72 -6.17 11.34
N VAL A 67 -2.32 -4.98 10.86
CA VAL A 67 -0.93 -4.71 10.47
C VAL A 67 0.03 -5.01 11.63
N LEU A 68 -0.26 -4.48 12.82
CA LEU A 68 0.55 -4.71 14.02
C LEU A 68 0.57 -6.18 14.43
N LYS A 69 -0.57 -6.87 14.36
CA LYS A 69 -0.70 -8.30 14.68
C LYS A 69 0.14 -9.17 13.74
N TYR A 70 0.07 -8.91 12.45
CA TYR A 70 0.84 -9.66 11.45
C TYR A 70 2.34 -9.38 11.56
N ALA A 71 2.72 -8.13 11.79
CA ALA A 71 4.12 -7.78 12.02
C ALA A 71 4.74 -8.52 13.22
N LYS A 72 3.99 -8.67 14.31
CA LYS A 72 4.44 -9.41 15.51
C LYS A 72 4.75 -10.89 15.24
N LYS A 73 4.12 -11.51 14.25
CA LYS A 73 4.43 -12.90 13.85
C LYS A 73 5.79 -13.00 13.16
N GLY A 74 6.25 -11.92 12.54
CA GLY A 74 7.48 -11.93 11.74
C GLY A 74 7.32 -12.69 10.40
N ASN A 75 8.39 -12.81 9.66
CA ASN A 75 8.46 -13.53 8.38
C ASN A 75 7.34 -13.18 7.40
N ILE A 76 7.18 -11.88 7.11
CA ILE A 76 6.05 -11.37 6.34
C ILE A 76 6.40 -10.16 5.48
N VAL A 77 5.74 -10.06 4.32
CA VAL A 77 5.61 -8.84 3.52
C VAL A 77 4.25 -8.22 3.80
N ILE A 78 4.23 -6.98 4.24
CA ILE A 78 2.99 -6.22 4.53
C ILE A 78 2.83 -5.12 3.48
N ASP A 79 1.78 -5.23 2.66
CA ASP A 79 1.33 -4.22 1.70
C ASP A 79 0.35 -3.26 2.39
N SER A 80 0.86 -2.10 2.82
CA SER A 80 0.06 -1.09 3.53
C SER A 80 0.59 0.31 3.28
N GLN A 81 -0.29 1.27 3.00
CA GLN A 81 0.09 2.67 2.85
C GLN A 81 0.63 3.26 4.16
N LEU A 82 0.00 2.93 5.27
CA LEU A 82 0.33 3.46 6.60
C LEU A 82 1.35 2.58 7.36
N GLY A 83 1.59 1.35 6.90
CA GLY A 83 2.39 0.35 7.61
C GLY A 83 3.78 0.82 8.02
N ALA A 84 4.47 1.58 7.16
CA ALA A 84 5.80 2.13 7.46
C ALA A 84 5.78 3.12 8.64
N HIS A 85 4.72 3.90 8.77
CA HIS A 85 4.53 4.85 9.87
C HIS A 85 4.13 4.15 11.17
N LEU A 86 3.28 3.12 11.10
CA LEU A 86 2.81 2.39 12.28
C LEU A 86 3.91 1.56 12.93
N LEU A 87 4.76 0.93 12.11
CA LEU A 87 5.76 -0.03 12.58
C LEU A 87 7.15 0.58 12.84
N LYS A 88 7.41 1.79 12.33
CA LYS A 88 8.66 2.57 12.55
C LYS A 88 9.92 1.67 12.52
N SER A 89 10.53 1.42 13.66
CA SER A 89 11.78 0.65 13.82
C SER A 89 11.57 -0.87 13.96
N SER A 90 10.33 -1.35 13.99
CA SER A 90 10.02 -2.77 14.23
C SER A 90 10.10 -3.63 12.96
N VAL A 91 10.61 -3.10 11.85
CA VAL A 91 10.68 -3.77 10.55
C VAL A 91 12.10 -3.74 9.99
N ASN A 92 12.42 -4.72 9.15
CA ASN A 92 13.74 -4.83 8.55
C ASN A 92 13.92 -3.85 7.38
N VAL A 93 12.88 -3.67 6.55
CA VAL A 93 12.93 -2.79 5.37
C VAL A 93 11.56 -2.17 5.07
N LYS A 94 11.59 -0.90 4.70
CA LYS A 94 10.44 -0.12 4.23
C LYS A 94 10.67 0.33 2.80
N ILE A 95 9.78 -0.09 1.91
CA ILE A 95 9.86 0.16 0.47
C ILE A 95 8.70 1.06 0.07
N LEU A 96 8.98 2.14 -0.65
CA LEU A 96 7.98 2.98 -1.29
C LEU A 96 8.02 2.80 -2.80
N LEU A 97 6.89 2.45 -3.40
CA LEU A 97 6.70 2.49 -4.84
C LEU A 97 5.95 3.75 -5.22
N THR A 98 6.52 4.51 -6.15
CA THR A 98 5.90 5.70 -6.73
C THR A 98 5.55 5.47 -8.20
N CYS A 99 4.59 6.22 -8.72
CA CYS A 99 4.21 6.23 -10.11
C CYS A 99 3.25 7.40 -10.38
N PRO A 100 3.36 8.11 -11.50
CA PRO A 100 2.44 9.18 -11.87
C PRO A 100 0.99 8.70 -11.97
N LEU A 101 0.04 9.56 -11.60
CA LEU A 101 -1.40 9.24 -11.55
C LEU A 101 -1.91 8.60 -12.85
N LYS A 102 -1.60 9.18 -13.98
CA LYS A 102 -2.08 8.69 -15.29
C LYS A 102 -1.68 7.24 -15.55
N THR A 103 -0.44 6.87 -15.24
CA THR A 103 0.08 5.51 -15.40
C THR A 103 -0.56 4.55 -14.39
N ARG A 104 -0.77 5.01 -13.16
CA ARG A 104 -1.47 4.22 -12.12
C ARG A 104 -2.91 3.89 -12.53
N ILE A 105 -3.66 4.88 -13.06
CA ILE A 105 -5.04 4.66 -13.53
C ILE A 105 -5.06 3.70 -14.71
N LYS A 106 -4.16 3.82 -15.68
CA LYS A 106 -4.07 2.85 -16.79
C LYS A 106 -3.90 1.42 -16.29
N ARG A 107 -3.01 1.19 -15.34
CA ARG A 107 -2.78 -0.14 -14.73
C ARG A 107 -4.01 -0.66 -14.00
N ILE A 108 -4.76 0.20 -13.33
CA ILE A 108 -6.01 -0.18 -12.65
C ILE A 108 -7.08 -0.56 -13.68
N VAL A 109 -7.24 0.23 -14.75
CA VAL A 109 -8.18 -0.02 -15.85
C VAL A 109 -7.89 -1.36 -16.52
N GLU A 110 -6.63 -1.63 -16.85
CA GLU A 110 -6.21 -2.90 -17.46
C GLU A 110 -6.52 -4.10 -16.56
N ARG A 111 -6.24 -3.97 -15.26
CA ARG A 111 -6.52 -5.03 -14.27
C ARG A 111 -8.01 -5.29 -14.10
N ASP A 112 -8.82 -4.23 -14.01
CA ASP A 112 -10.24 -4.31 -13.65
C ASP A 112 -11.17 -4.37 -14.88
N THR A 113 -10.61 -4.28 -16.10
CA THR A 113 -11.35 -4.23 -17.37
C THR A 113 -12.46 -3.18 -17.34
N SER A 114 -12.10 -1.95 -17.02
CA SER A 114 -13.04 -0.88 -16.69
C SER A 114 -12.78 0.41 -17.50
N ASN A 115 -13.61 1.43 -17.30
CA ASN A 115 -13.46 2.74 -17.95
C ASN A 115 -12.42 3.61 -17.22
N PHE A 116 -11.62 4.38 -18.00
CA PHE A 116 -10.56 5.23 -17.45
C PHE A 116 -11.12 6.37 -16.57
N GLU A 117 -12.15 7.07 -17.01
CA GLU A 117 -12.72 8.21 -16.28
C GLU A 117 -13.38 7.77 -14.98
N GLU A 118 -14.07 6.63 -14.99
CA GLU A 118 -14.66 6.04 -13.79
C GLU A 118 -13.59 5.67 -12.77
N LYS A 119 -12.53 4.99 -13.21
CA LYS A 119 -11.43 4.60 -12.31
C LYS A 119 -10.58 5.76 -11.84
N LEU A 120 -10.45 6.80 -12.65
CA LEU A 120 -9.82 8.05 -12.22
C LEU A 120 -10.61 8.67 -11.07
N LYS A 121 -11.93 8.83 -11.25
CA LYS A 121 -12.81 9.42 -10.22
C LYS A 121 -12.81 8.57 -8.93
N GLU A 122 -13.00 7.26 -9.04
CA GLU A 122 -12.98 6.33 -7.90
C GLU A 122 -11.64 6.41 -7.14
N THR A 123 -10.52 6.36 -7.87
CA THR A 123 -9.18 6.38 -7.26
C THR A 123 -8.89 7.71 -6.56
N LEU A 124 -9.24 8.84 -7.18
CA LEU A 124 -9.04 10.16 -6.56
C LEU A 124 -9.90 10.33 -5.30
N LEU A 125 -11.16 9.89 -5.32
CA LEU A 125 -12.03 9.90 -4.15
C LEU A 125 -11.41 9.09 -2.99
N ARG A 126 -10.99 7.88 -3.28
CA ARG A 126 -10.39 6.98 -2.28
C ARG A 126 -9.08 7.54 -1.70
N GLU A 127 -8.17 8.01 -2.56
CA GLU A 127 -6.90 8.57 -2.12
C GLU A 127 -7.10 9.83 -1.27
N LYS A 128 -8.01 10.71 -1.67
CA LYS A 128 -8.34 11.90 -0.87
C LYS A 128 -8.88 11.50 0.50
N SER A 129 -9.88 10.63 0.54
CA SER A 129 -10.49 10.15 1.78
C SER A 129 -9.46 9.48 2.69
N GLU A 130 -8.62 8.58 2.17
CA GLU A 130 -7.55 7.91 2.95
C GLU A 130 -6.55 8.91 3.53
N LEU A 131 -6.06 9.86 2.73
CA LEU A 131 -5.09 10.86 3.18
C LEU A 131 -5.68 11.79 4.26
N ASP A 132 -6.94 12.21 4.09
CA ASP A 132 -7.63 13.07 5.05
C ASP A 132 -7.86 12.31 6.39
N ARG A 133 -8.25 11.03 6.34
CA ARG A 133 -8.39 10.20 7.53
C ARG A 133 -7.05 9.97 8.24
N PHE A 134 -5.98 9.63 7.52
CA PHE A 134 -4.65 9.43 8.12
C PHE A 134 -4.13 10.70 8.78
N LYS A 135 -4.37 11.86 8.18
CA LYS A 135 -4.04 13.14 8.79
C LYS A 135 -4.87 13.42 10.05
N LYS A 136 -6.19 13.15 10.00
CA LYS A 136 -7.11 13.36 11.13
C LYS A 136 -6.82 12.41 12.30
N LEU A 137 -6.61 11.11 12.02
CA LEU A 137 -6.49 10.07 13.05
C LEU A 137 -5.09 10.00 13.66
N TYR A 138 -4.05 10.23 12.85
CA TYR A 138 -2.66 9.95 13.24
C TYR A 138 -1.72 11.16 13.09
N ASN A 139 -2.21 12.29 12.57
CA ASN A 139 -1.39 13.45 12.18
C ASN A 139 -0.27 13.10 11.19
N ILE A 140 -0.55 12.14 10.28
CA ILE A 140 0.39 11.68 9.26
C ILE A 140 -0.03 12.23 7.89
N ASP A 141 0.87 12.98 7.23
CA ASP A 141 0.74 13.38 5.82
C ASP A 141 1.68 12.52 4.96
N LEU A 142 1.11 11.57 4.21
CA LEU A 142 1.88 10.68 3.33
C LEU A 142 2.49 11.41 2.11
N ARG A 143 2.22 12.71 1.92
CA ARG A 143 2.78 13.53 0.83
C ARG A 143 3.96 14.38 1.26
N ASN A 144 4.32 14.36 2.55
CA ASN A 144 5.45 15.11 3.05
C ASN A 144 6.77 14.48 2.60
N GLU A 145 7.45 15.11 1.64
CA GLU A 145 8.69 14.59 1.03
C GLU A 145 9.82 14.40 2.03
N GLN A 146 9.93 15.27 3.03
CA GLN A 146 10.97 15.11 4.06
C GLN A 146 10.72 13.83 4.85
N ILE A 147 9.49 13.58 5.31
CA ILE A 147 9.11 12.37 6.04
C ILE A 147 9.30 11.15 5.15
N ILE A 148 8.94 11.21 3.87
CA ILE A 148 9.12 10.11 2.92
C ILE A 148 10.60 9.72 2.84
N ASN A 149 11.50 10.67 2.63
CA ASN A 149 12.93 10.42 2.48
C ASN A 149 13.60 9.88 3.77
N GLU A 150 13.09 10.27 4.94
CA GLU A 150 13.59 9.79 6.22
C GLU A 150 13.03 8.41 6.61
N LEU A 151 11.81 8.09 6.16
CA LEU A 151 11.08 6.90 6.59
C LEU A 151 11.41 5.66 5.77
N TYR A 152 11.57 5.80 4.46
CA TYR A 152 11.71 4.67 3.55
C TYR A 152 13.17 4.36 3.24
N ASP A 153 13.52 3.08 3.33
CA ASP A 153 14.87 2.59 3.00
C ASP A 153 15.10 2.49 1.50
N ILE A 154 14.04 2.21 0.73
CA ILE A 154 14.09 2.02 -0.73
C ILE A 154 12.90 2.76 -1.35
N ILE A 155 13.17 3.67 -2.29
CA ILE A 155 12.14 4.38 -3.05
C ILE A 155 12.35 4.08 -4.53
N ILE A 156 11.30 3.56 -5.21
CA ILE A 156 11.39 3.20 -6.63
C ILE A 156 10.22 3.83 -7.39
N ASP A 157 10.56 4.63 -8.40
CA ASP A 157 9.60 5.01 -9.43
C ASP A 157 9.40 3.83 -10.38
N THR A 158 8.15 3.40 -10.51
CA THR A 158 7.77 2.24 -11.30
C THR A 158 7.21 2.61 -12.68
N GLU A 159 7.18 3.89 -13.07
CA GLU A 159 6.51 4.35 -14.29
C GLU A 159 6.98 3.60 -15.54
N SER A 160 8.28 3.58 -15.76
CA SER A 160 8.91 3.01 -16.97
C SER A 160 9.47 1.60 -16.78
N LEU A 161 9.24 0.99 -15.60
CA LEU A 161 9.83 -0.31 -15.26
C LEU A 161 8.81 -1.44 -15.42
N SER A 162 9.27 -2.57 -15.97
CA SER A 162 8.51 -3.83 -15.90
C SER A 162 8.50 -4.37 -14.46
N ILE A 163 7.55 -5.26 -14.17
CA ILE A 163 7.44 -5.94 -12.86
C ILE A 163 8.76 -6.62 -12.49
N GLN A 164 9.39 -7.32 -13.44
CA GLN A 164 10.67 -8.01 -13.22
C GLN A 164 11.82 -7.02 -12.93
N GLN A 165 11.82 -5.86 -13.58
CA GLN A 165 12.84 -4.83 -13.31
C GLN A 165 12.68 -4.20 -11.92
N VAL A 166 11.42 -3.93 -11.50
CA VAL A 166 11.14 -3.43 -10.14
C VAL A 166 11.58 -4.47 -9.11
N LEU A 167 11.17 -5.72 -9.27
CA LEU A 167 11.54 -6.82 -8.36
C LEU A 167 13.06 -6.97 -8.25
N LYS A 168 13.77 -7.02 -9.40
CA LYS A 168 15.23 -7.13 -9.44
C LYS A 168 15.91 -5.98 -8.71
N LYS A 169 15.47 -4.74 -8.94
CA LYS A 169 16.04 -3.58 -8.22
C LYS A 169 15.87 -3.71 -6.72
N ILE A 170 14.67 -4.11 -6.24
CA ILE A 170 14.43 -4.29 -4.81
C ILE A 170 15.34 -5.38 -4.24
N ILE A 171 15.43 -6.54 -4.89
CA ILE A 171 16.29 -7.64 -4.43
C ILE A 171 17.73 -7.19 -4.32
N LEU A 172 18.28 -6.52 -5.33
CA LEU A 172 19.64 -6.00 -5.29
C LEU A 172 19.90 -5.03 -4.14
N GLU A 173 18.94 -4.16 -3.81
CA GLU A 173 19.07 -3.26 -2.66
C GLU A 173 18.97 -4.02 -1.31
N LEU A 174 18.13 -5.05 -1.25
CA LEU A 174 18.04 -5.91 -0.06
C LEU A 174 19.31 -6.71 0.17
N GLU A 175 19.90 -7.29 -0.88
CA GLU A 175 21.18 -8.04 -0.80
C GLU A 175 22.38 -7.19 -0.37
N LYS A 176 22.36 -5.87 -0.61
CA LYS A 176 23.36 -4.95 -0.08
C LYS A 176 23.19 -4.65 1.41
N LYS A 177 21.98 -4.84 1.93
CA LYS A 177 21.62 -4.47 3.30
C LYS A 177 21.76 -5.64 4.28
N PHE A 178 21.68 -6.87 3.78
CA PHE A 178 21.75 -8.12 4.54
C PHE A 178 22.82 -9.06 3.99
#